data_e08c6bd3d3fa65fab0d39a04e95616c5
#
_entry.id   e08c6bd3d3fa65fab0d39a04e95616c5
#
_cell.length_a   1.000
_cell.length_b   1.000
_cell.length_c   1.000
_cell.angle_alpha   90.00
_cell.angle_beta   90.00
_cell.angle_gamma   90.00
#
_symmetry.space_group_name_H-M   'P 1'
#
loop_
_entity.id
_entity.type
_entity.pdbx_description
1 polymer ?
#
loop_
_entity_poly.entity_id
_entity_poly.type
_entity_poly.pdbx_seq_one_letter_code
_entity_poly.pdbx_strand_id
1 'polypeptide(L)'
;MGWRPFAMGEKMSESRIMGYARVSSAEQNLARQLMELKKYVPEENIITDKQSGKDFNRPEYQRLLRKLREGDALFVQSIDRLGRNYEEILEHWGLLTRKKKVDIVVLDFPLLDTRGRGEDQSLTGKFLADMVLQILAYVAQKERENIRQRQAEGIAVAKASGKRWGRKKKNLPPDFPALYTAWKNGEISEGQLLEVCGMKRSTLYKRLQEKRACQRE
;
A
#
# COMPACT_ATOMS: atom_id res chain seq x y z
N MET A 1 -27.80 -18.35 10.53
CA MET A 1 -27.13 -19.66 10.67
C MET A 1 -26.02 -19.49 11.72
N GLY A 2 -26.24 -20.08 12.90
CA GLY A 2 -25.38 -19.90 14.06
C GLY A 2 -24.05 -20.60 13.92
N TRP A 3 -23.01 -19.90 14.18
CA TRP A 3 -21.64 -20.40 14.30
C TRP A 3 -21.57 -21.38 15.48
N ARG A 4 -21.21 -22.64 15.26
CA ARG A 4 -20.97 -23.59 16.37
C ARG A 4 -19.49 -23.56 16.72
N PRO A 5 -19.12 -23.41 18.00
CA PRO A 5 -17.75 -23.61 18.45
C PRO A 5 -17.34 -25.08 18.23
N PHE A 6 -16.07 -25.26 17.95
CA PHE A 6 -15.41 -26.52 17.63
C PHE A 6 -15.63 -27.56 18.74
N ALA A 7 -16.16 -28.74 18.41
CA ALA A 7 -16.18 -29.88 19.31
C ALA A 7 -14.74 -30.41 19.46
N MET A 8 -14.21 -30.37 20.67
CA MET A 8 -12.98 -31.08 21.05
C MET A 8 -13.20 -32.59 20.93
N GLY A 9 -12.42 -33.23 20.06
CA GLY A 9 -12.34 -34.69 20.09
C GLY A 9 -11.99 -35.34 18.77
N GLU A 10 -10.82 -35.07 18.21
CA GLU A 10 -10.06 -36.01 17.40
C GLU A 10 -8.60 -35.60 17.44
N LYS A 11 -7.66 -36.56 17.60
CA LYS A 11 -6.22 -36.34 17.66
C LYS A 11 -5.69 -35.78 16.33
N MET A 12 -5.82 -34.48 16.14
CA MET A 12 -4.98 -33.75 15.21
C MET A 12 -3.73 -33.29 15.97
N SER A 13 -2.55 -33.53 15.44
CA SER A 13 -1.32 -32.90 15.91
C SER A 13 -1.64 -31.43 16.15
N GLU A 14 -1.25 -30.86 17.30
CA GLU A 14 -1.60 -29.53 17.81
C GLU A 14 -1.52 -28.45 16.72
N SER A 15 -2.58 -28.33 15.90
CA SER A 15 -2.73 -27.28 14.91
C SER A 15 -2.92 -25.96 15.65
N ARG A 16 -1.96 -25.07 15.52
CA ARG A 16 -1.99 -23.76 16.19
C ARG A 16 -2.85 -22.79 15.38
N ILE A 17 -3.58 -21.98 16.14
CA ILE A 17 -4.34 -20.88 15.56
C ILE A 17 -3.53 -19.60 15.76
N MET A 18 -3.20 -18.92 14.65
CA MET A 18 -2.41 -17.69 14.63
C MET A 18 -3.24 -16.57 14.02
N GLY A 19 -3.05 -15.34 14.49
CA GLY A 19 -3.68 -14.14 13.94
C GLY A 19 -2.66 -13.16 13.39
N TYR A 20 -3.01 -12.46 12.32
CA TYR A 20 -2.17 -11.38 11.79
C TYR A 20 -2.98 -10.11 11.56
N ALA A 21 -2.48 -9.00 12.09
CA ALA A 21 -3.03 -7.67 11.87
C ALA A 21 -1.96 -6.71 11.33
N ARG A 22 -2.37 -5.78 10.46
CA ARG A 22 -1.49 -4.76 9.91
C ARG A 22 -2.16 -3.40 9.87
N VAL A 23 -1.45 -2.36 10.30
CA VAL A 23 -1.96 -0.98 10.27
C VAL A 23 -0.94 -0.03 9.64
N SER A 24 -1.43 0.98 8.92
CA SER A 24 -0.59 1.98 8.27
C SER A 24 -0.23 3.16 9.17
N SER A 25 -1.08 3.61 10.11
CA SER A 25 -0.78 4.71 11.04
C SER A 25 -1.86 5.02 12.09
N ALA A 26 -3.10 4.55 11.94
CA ALA A 26 -4.18 4.92 12.85
C ALA A 26 -4.39 3.84 13.94
N GLU A 27 -4.20 4.21 15.20
CA GLU A 27 -4.42 3.33 16.36
C GLU A 27 -5.83 2.74 16.44
N GLN A 28 -6.85 3.50 16.00
CA GLN A 28 -8.25 3.07 15.98
C GLN A 28 -8.49 1.84 15.08
N ASN A 29 -7.81 1.76 13.94
CA ASN A 29 -7.95 0.63 13.02
C ASN A 29 -7.29 -0.64 13.54
N LEU A 30 -6.22 -0.52 14.34
CA LEU A 30 -5.58 -1.66 14.98
C LEU A 30 -6.46 -2.25 16.08
N ALA A 31 -6.99 -1.41 16.95
CA ALA A 31 -7.87 -1.85 18.03
C ALA A 31 -9.07 -2.66 17.51
N ARG A 32 -9.70 -2.20 16.42
CA ARG A 32 -10.80 -2.91 15.77
C ARG A 32 -10.37 -4.27 15.22
N GLN A 33 -9.23 -4.34 14.53
CA GLN A 33 -8.71 -5.62 13.99
C GLN A 33 -8.40 -6.60 15.11
N LEU A 34 -7.76 -6.14 16.18
CA LEU A 34 -7.45 -6.97 17.35
C LEU A 34 -8.71 -7.48 18.04
N MET A 35 -9.72 -6.62 18.21
CA MET A 35 -11.02 -7.01 18.80
C MET A 35 -11.67 -8.15 18.00
N GLU A 36 -11.68 -8.07 16.67
CA GLU A 36 -12.25 -9.12 15.84
C GLU A 36 -11.42 -10.42 15.89
N LEU A 37 -10.09 -10.30 15.80
CA LEU A 37 -9.19 -11.46 15.85
C LEU A 37 -9.25 -12.19 17.21
N LYS A 38 -9.33 -11.45 18.33
CA LYS A 38 -9.42 -12.03 19.70
C LYS A 38 -10.64 -12.92 19.93
N LYS A 39 -11.68 -12.82 19.09
CA LYS A 39 -12.83 -13.71 19.13
C LYS A 39 -12.51 -15.14 18.69
N TYR A 40 -11.43 -15.32 17.94
CA TYR A 40 -11.08 -16.59 17.28
C TYR A 40 -9.66 -17.07 17.60
N VAL A 41 -8.79 -16.16 17.99
CA VAL A 41 -7.34 -16.41 18.19
C VAL A 41 -6.94 -15.95 19.58
N PRO A 42 -6.21 -16.77 20.36
CA PRO A 42 -5.60 -16.36 21.63
C PRO A 42 -4.70 -15.13 21.42
N GLU A 43 -4.72 -14.20 22.37
CA GLU A 43 -4.02 -12.91 22.24
C GLU A 43 -2.51 -13.07 22.02
N GLU A 44 -1.91 -14.04 22.69
CA GLU A 44 -0.49 -14.40 22.55
C GLU A 44 -0.09 -14.90 21.17
N ASN A 45 -1.08 -15.35 20.38
CA ASN A 45 -0.89 -15.84 19.02
C ASN A 45 -1.20 -14.78 17.95
N ILE A 46 -1.57 -13.55 18.34
CA ILE A 46 -1.82 -12.47 17.41
C ILE A 46 -0.54 -11.67 17.18
N ILE A 47 -0.10 -11.64 15.94
CA ILE A 47 1.09 -10.91 15.50
C ILE A 47 0.69 -9.65 14.75
N THR A 48 1.37 -8.53 15.05
CA THR A 48 1.01 -7.23 14.50
C THR A 48 2.20 -6.52 13.87
N ASP A 49 2.03 -6.01 12.65
CA ASP A 49 2.95 -5.07 12.01
C ASP A 49 2.38 -3.65 12.05
N LYS A 50 3.16 -2.71 12.62
CA LYS A 50 2.88 -1.26 12.54
C LYS A 50 3.74 -0.66 11.44
N GLN A 51 3.12 -0.16 10.35
CA GLN A 51 3.88 0.43 9.25
C GLN A 51 3.36 1.78 8.79
N SER A 52 4.29 2.74 8.61
CA SER A 52 4.07 3.94 7.82
C SER A 52 4.09 3.60 6.32
N GLY A 53 3.26 4.27 5.52
CA GLY A 53 2.90 3.89 4.15
C GLY A 53 4.00 3.80 3.08
N LYS A 54 5.28 3.92 3.42
CA LYS A 54 6.40 3.86 2.46
C LYS A 54 7.33 2.66 2.61
N ASP A 55 7.39 2.01 3.78
CA ASP A 55 8.34 0.95 4.04
C ASP A 55 7.70 -0.43 3.94
N PHE A 56 8.31 -1.31 3.11
CA PHE A 56 7.79 -2.65 2.81
C PHE A 56 8.31 -3.72 3.78
N ASN A 57 9.06 -3.31 4.77
CA ASN A 57 9.63 -4.24 5.72
C ASN A 57 8.54 -4.71 6.69
N ARG A 58 8.08 -5.96 6.56
CA ARG A 58 7.11 -6.64 7.45
C ARG A 58 7.85 -7.65 8.33
N PRO A 59 8.65 -7.21 9.30
CA PRO A 59 9.49 -8.12 10.07
C PRO A 59 8.67 -9.14 10.85
N GLU A 60 7.52 -8.74 11.39
CA GLU A 60 6.67 -9.63 12.16
C GLU A 60 5.91 -10.62 11.28
N TYR A 61 5.48 -10.20 10.08
CA TYR A 61 4.92 -11.13 9.10
C TYR A 61 5.95 -12.17 8.62
N GLN A 62 7.18 -11.75 8.36
CA GLN A 62 8.26 -12.68 8.01
C GLN A 62 8.58 -13.64 9.15
N ARG A 63 8.51 -13.17 10.40
CA ARG A 63 8.65 -14.01 11.59
C ARG A 63 7.47 -14.99 11.72
N LEU A 64 6.25 -14.54 11.45
CA LEU A 64 5.06 -15.38 11.40
C LEU A 64 5.20 -16.48 10.36
N LEU A 65 5.60 -16.14 9.12
CA LEU A 65 5.83 -17.13 8.07
C LEU A 65 6.84 -18.21 8.48
N ARG A 66 7.88 -17.87 9.23
CA ARG A 66 8.84 -18.87 9.76
C ARG A 66 8.27 -19.75 10.86
N LYS A 67 7.33 -19.24 11.65
CA LYS A 67 6.68 -19.97 12.75
C LYS A 67 5.58 -20.91 12.30
N LEU A 68 4.89 -20.59 11.22
CA LEU A 68 3.78 -21.38 10.68
C LEU A 68 4.25 -22.74 10.16
N ARG A 69 3.52 -23.79 10.54
CA ARG A 69 3.74 -25.19 10.17
C ARG A 69 2.54 -25.73 9.42
N GLU A 70 2.72 -26.87 8.76
CA GLU A 70 1.62 -27.62 8.13
C GLU A 70 0.51 -27.92 9.13
N GLY A 71 -0.74 -27.66 8.75
CA GLY A 71 -1.92 -27.84 9.58
C GLY A 71 -2.25 -26.65 10.51
N ASP A 72 -1.39 -25.63 10.64
CA ASP A 72 -1.74 -24.40 11.36
C ASP A 72 -2.84 -23.62 10.60
N ALA A 73 -3.61 -22.78 11.32
CA ALA A 73 -4.58 -21.86 10.72
C ALA A 73 -4.21 -20.41 10.98
N LEU A 74 -4.16 -19.61 9.90
CA LEU A 74 -3.89 -18.17 9.94
C LEU A 74 -5.19 -17.39 9.75
N PHE A 75 -5.55 -16.59 10.75
CA PHE A 75 -6.69 -15.68 10.73
C PHE A 75 -6.24 -14.27 10.37
N VAL A 76 -6.90 -13.67 9.40
CA VAL A 76 -6.76 -12.26 9.03
C VAL A 76 -8.13 -11.60 8.97
N GLN A 77 -8.21 -10.32 9.28
CA GLN A 77 -9.50 -9.62 9.19
C GLN A 77 -9.94 -9.49 7.73
N SER A 78 -9.03 -9.09 6.82
CA SER A 78 -9.29 -8.86 5.41
C SER A 78 -8.11 -9.35 4.55
N ILE A 79 -8.39 -9.67 3.30
CA ILE A 79 -7.39 -10.24 2.37
C ILE A 79 -6.22 -9.28 2.08
N ASP A 80 -6.45 -7.96 2.12
CA ASP A 80 -5.44 -6.93 1.92
C ASP A 80 -4.37 -6.91 3.03
N ARG A 81 -4.55 -7.66 4.12
CA ARG A 81 -3.51 -7.87 5.13
C ARG A 81 -2.36 -8.73 4.58
N LEU A 82 -2.64 -9.62 3.66
CA LEU A 82 -1.64 -10.49 3.05
C LEU A 82 -0.75 -9.77 2.03
N GLY A 83 -1.30 -8.81 1.26
CA GLY A 83 -0.56 -8.09 0.23
C GLY A 83 -1.07 -6.67 0.03
N ARG A 84 -0.33 -5.85 -0.72
CA ARG A 84 -0.70 -4.48 -1.12
C ARG A 84 -1.36 -4.44 -2.49
N ASN A 85 -0.99 -5.36 -3.31
CA ASN A 85 -1.50 -5.54 -4.66
C ASN A 85 -1.93 -6.98 -4.86
N TYR A 86 -2.56 -7.21 -5.98
CA TYR A 86 -3.06 -8.51 -6.36
C TYR A 86 -1.97 -9.59 -6.41
N GLU A 87 -0.85 -9.28 -7.03
CA GLU A 87 0.25 -10.24 -7.24
C GLU A 87 0.82 -10.71 -5.91
N GLU A 88 1.07 -9.80 -4.98
CA GLU A 88 1.50 -10.14 -3.63
C GLU A 88 0.47 -10.98 -2.87
N ILE A 89 -0.81 -10.63 -2.98
CA ILE A 89 -1.88 -11.40 -2.31
C ILE A 89 -1.88 -12.84 -2.82
N LEU A 90 -1.84 -13.05 -4.14
CA LEU A 90 -1.79 -14.38 -4.73
C LEU A 90 -0.52 -15.15 -4.37
N GLU A 91 0.63 -14.47 -4.36
CA GLU A 91 1.91 -15.08 -3.99
C GLU A 91 1.86 -15.59 -2.53
N HIS A 92 1.45 -14.72 -1.59
CA HIS A 92 1.35 -15.08 -0.19
C HIS A 92 0.25 -16.11 0.08
N TRP A 93 -0.87 -16.03 -0.62
CA TRP A 93 -1.91 -17.06 -0.55
C TRP A 93 -1.38 -18.43 -0.99
N GLY A 94 -0.74 -18.49 -2.17
CA GLY A 94 -0.13 -19.73 -2.68
C GLY A 94 1.02 -20.25 -1.80
N LEU A 95 1.82 -19.35 -1.22
CA LEU A 95 2.86 -19.71 -0.25
C LEU A 95 2.25 -20.39 0.99
N LEU A 96 1.21 -19.83 1.56
CA LEU A 96 0.57 -20.34 2.77
C LEU A 96 -0.20 -21.62 2.50
N THR A 97 -1.09 -21.63 1.51
CA THR A 97 -2.00 -22.75 1.29
C THR A 97 -1.35 -23.94 0.58
N ARG A 98 -0.50 -23.68 -0.42
CA ARG A 98 0.09 -24.75 -1.26
C ARG A 98 1.45 -25.21 -0.77
N LYS A 99 2.38 -24.27 -0.44
CA LYS A 99 3.74 -24.64 -0.03
C LYS A 99 3.81 -25.01 1.45
N LYS A 100 3.19 -24.22 2.31
CA LYS A 100 3.22 -24.45 3.76
C LYS A 100 2.07 -25.32 4.28
N LYS A 101 1.03 -25.50 3.47
CA LYS A 101 -0.19 -26.25 3.85
C LYS A 101 -0.84 -25.68 5.12
N VAL A 102 -0.86 -24.37 5.24
CA VAL A 102 -1.49 -23.61 6.31
C VAL A 102 -2.88 -23.21 5.84
N ASP A 103 -3.87 -23.37 6.67
CA ASP A 103 -5.21 -22.88 6.37
C ASP A 103 -5.30 -21.37 6.59
N ILE A 104 -6.10 -20.70 5.76
CA ILE A 104 -6.35 -19.24 5.85
C ILE A 104 -7.83 -19.01 6.10
N VAL A 105 -8.12 -18.11 7.05
CA VAL A 105 -9.47 -17.65 7.37
C VAL A 105 -9.51 -16.14 7.24
N VAL A 106 -10.33 -15.63 6.33
CA VAL A 106 -10.55 -14.19 6.13
C VAL A 106 -11.89 -13.82 6.77
N LEU A 107 -11.84 -13.05 7.88
CA LEU A 107 -13.02 -12.82 8.72
C LEU A 107 -14.12 -12.00 8.04
N ASP A 108 -13.76 -11.01 7.22
CA ASP A 108 -14.72 -10.17 6.49
C ASP A 108 -15.23 -10.84 5.20
N PHE A 109 -14.67 -11.99 4.81
CA PHE A 109 -15.08 -12.70 3.63
C PHE A 109 -15.10 -14.23 3.84
N PRO A 110 -16.19 -14.78 4.40
CA PRO A 110 -16.28 -16.18 4.81
C PRO A 110 -16.05 -17.23 3.70
N LEU A 111 -16.19 -16.87 2.42
CA LEU A 111 -15.86 -17.73 1.29
C LEU A 111 -14.35 -17.98 1.14
N LEU A 112 -13.51 -17.14 1.76
CA LEU A 112 -12.06 -17.32 1.84
C LEU A 112 -11.67 -18.01 3.17
N ASP A 113 -12.34 -19.10 3.50
CA ASP A 113 -11.99 -20.01 4.58
C ASP A 113 -11.54 -21.34 3.98
N THR A 114 -10.24 -21.65 4.07
CA THR A 114 -9.67 -22.86 3.46
C THR A 114 -9.68 -24.06 4.39
N ARG A 115 -10.19 -23.92 5.63
CA ARG A 115 -10.28 -25.01 6.57
C ARG A 115 -11.31 -26.05 6.09
N GLY A 116 -10.87 -27.25 5.85
CA GLY A 116 -11.76 -28.35 5.46
C GLY A 116 -12.58 -28.88 6.64
N ARG A 117 -13.86 -29.13 6.38
CA ARG A 117 -14.74 -29.89 7.29
C ARG A 117 -15.03 -31.25 6.67
N GLY A 118 -14.05 -32.19 6.74
CA GLY A 118 -14.14 -33.52 6.15
C GLY A 118 -13.25 -33.69 4.90
N GLU A 119 -12.86 -34.93 4.60
CA GLU A 119 -11.85 -35.24 3.56
C GLU A 119 -12.21 -34.72 2.16
N ASP A 120 -13.46 -34.82 1.74
CA ASP A 120 -13.91 -34.34 0.42
C ASP A 120 -14.21 -32.83 0.37
N GLN A 121 -14.59 -32.21 1.47
CA GLN A 121 -14.92 -30.77 1.50
C GLN A 121 -13.68 -29.86 1.51
N SER A 122 -12.53 -30.36 1.95
CA SER A 122 -11.27 -29.63 1.99
C SER A 122 -10.80 -29.23 0.59
N LEU A 123 -10.86 -30.11 -0.39
CA LEU A 123 -10.46 -29.84 -1.77
C LEU A 123 -11.42 -28.84 -2.44
N THR A 124 -12.72 -29.02 -2.27
CA THR A 124 -13.74 -28.15 -2.84
C THR A 124 -13.69 -26.76 -2.22
N GLY A 125 -13.51 -26.64 -0.89
CA GLY A 125 -13.37 -25.36 -0.21
C GLY A 125 -12.13 -24.60 -0.65
N LYS A 126 -10.98 -25.26 -0.77
CA LYS A 126 -9.74 -24.66 -1.29
C LYS A 126 -9.89 -24.21 -2.74
N PHE A 127 -10.50 -25.02 -3.59
CA PHE A 127 -10.74 -24.67 -4.97
C PHE A 127 -11.67 -23.45 -5.12
N LEU A 128 -12.77 -23.41 -4.35
CA LEU A 128 -13.69 -22.26 -4.33
C LEU A 128 -12.98 -20.98 -3.82
N ALA A 129 -12.20 -21.09 -2.76
CA ALA A 129 -11.44 -19.97 -2.24
C ALA A 129 -10.40 -19.46 -3.26
N ASP A 130 -9.68 -20.33 -3.94
CA ASP A 130 -8.75 -19.97 -5.01
C ASP A 130 -9.47 -19.28 -6.18
N MET A 131 -10.65 -19.79 -6.60
CA MET A 131 -11.43 -19.20 -7.68
C MET A 131 -11.97 -17.81 -7.30
N VAL A 132 -12.56 -17.67 -6.12
CA VAL A 132 -13.06 -16.38 -5.61
C VAL A 132 -11.93 -15.37 -5.50
N LEU A 133 -10.77 -15.79 -5.00
CA LEU A 133 -9.60 -14.94 -4.92
C LEU A 133 -9.18 -14.42 -6.30
N GLN A 134 -9.15 -15.27 -7.33
CA GLN A 134 -8.81 -14.86 -8.70
C GLN A 134 -9.81 -13.85 -9.25
N ILE A 135 -11.12 -14.06 -9.00
CA ILE A 135 -12.17 -13.12 -9.45
C ILE A 135 -12.01 -11.77 -8.77
N LEU A 136 -11.88 -11.73 -7.45
CA LEU A 136 -11.70 -10.48 -6.68
C LEU A 136 -10.48 -9.70 -7.16
N ALA A 137 -9.47 -10.40 -7.46
CA ALA A 137 -8.23 -9.89 -7.98
C ALA A 137 -8.37 -9.27 -9.36
N TYR A 138 -9.00 -9.96 -10.27
CA TYR A 138 -9.31 -9.43 -11.60
C TYR A 138 -10.14 -8.14 -11.50
N VAL A 139 -11.17 -8.13 -10.65
CA VAL A 139 -11.99 -6.93 -10.42
C VAL A 139 -11.16 -5.77 -9.86
N ALA A 140 -10.31 -6.03 -8.87
CA ALA A 140 -9.44 -5.01 -8.29
C ALA A 140 -8.43 -4.44 -9.31
N GLN A 141 -7.86 -5.28 -10.16
CA GLN A 141 -6.97 -4.87 -11.24
C GLN A 141 -7.72 -3.99 -12.24
N LYS A 142 -8.90 -4.42 -12.67
CA LYS A 142 -9.73 -3.67 -13.62
C LYS A 142 -10.12 -2.30 -13.09
N GLU A 143 -10.48 -2.20 -11.82
CA GLU A 143 -10.79 -0.91 -11.19
C GLU A 143 -9.58 0.03 -11.15
N ARG A 144 -8.38 -0.48 -10.85
CA ARG A 144 -7.13 0.32 -10.92
C ARG A 144 -6.85 0.84 -12.33
N GLU A 145 -7.06 0.03 -13.35
CA GLU A 145 -6.91 0.43 -14.76
C GLU A 145 -7.91 1.54 -15.10
N ASN A 146 -9.17 1.37 -14.72
CA ASN A 146 -10.21 2.37 -14.93
C ASN A 146 -9.90 3.69 -14.23
N ILE A 147 -9.42 3.66 -12.98
CA ILE A 147 -9.00 4.87 -12.25
C ILE A 147 -7.85 5.57 -12.97
N ARG A 148 -6.81 4.83 -13.40
CA ARG A 148 -5.67 5.40 -14.15
C ARG A 148 -6.12 6.02 -15.45
N GLN A 149 -7.00 5.35 -16.18
CA GLN A 149 -7.55 5.85 -17.44
C GLN A 149 -8.32 7.16 -17.22
N ARG A 150 -9.27 7.20 -16.27
CA ARG A 150 -10.02 8.42 -15.92
C ARG A 150 -9.10 9.56 -15.49
N GLN A 151 -8.03 9.27 -14.72
CA GLN A 151 -7.03 10.27 -14.35
C GLN A 151 -6.27 10.80 -15.57
N ALA A 152 -5.85 9.92 -16.48
CA ALA A 152 -5.15 10.34 -17.71
C ALA A 152 -6.04 11.21 -18.58
N GLU A 153 -7.29 10.84 -18.78
CA GLU A 153 -8.29 11.61 -19.51
C GLU A 153 -8.53 12.98 -18.86
N GLY A 154 -8.72 13.02 -17.53
CA GLY A 154 -8.88 14.27 -16.79
C GLY A 154 -7.66 15.19 -16.88
N ILE A 155 -6.45 14.61 -16.85
CA ILE A 155 -5.20 15.37 -17.06
C ILE A 155 -5.12 15.91 -18.50
N ALA A 156 -5.50 15.13 -19.51
CA ALA A 156 -5.50 15.55 -20.89
C ALA A 156 -6.46 16.74 -21.13
N VAL A 157 -7.68 16.65 -20.62
CA VAL A 157 -8.69 17.73 -20.67
C VAL A 157 -8.17 18.99 -19.95
N ALA A 158 -7.60 18.84 -18.77
CA ALA A 158 -7.07 19.96 -17.99
C ALA A 158 -5.86 20.62 -18.68
N LYS A 159 -5.00 19.85 -19.36
CA LYS A 159 -3.91 20.41 -20.20
C LYS A 159 -4.46 21.15 -21.41
N ALA A 160 -5.46 20.61 -22.08
CA ALA A 160 -6.11 21.27 -23.24
C ALA A 160 -6.78 22.59 -22.82
N SER A 161 -7.31 22.69 -21.60
CA SER A 161 -7.87 23.93 -21.04
C SER A 161 -6.81 24.90 -20.47
N GLY A 162 -5.52 24.67 -20.72
CA GLY A 162 -4.43 25.56 -20.32
C GLY A 162 -4.03 25.45 -18.84
N LYS A 163 -4.58 24.52 -18.07
CA LYS A 163 -4.15 24.30 -16.68
C LYS A 163 -2.72 23.77 -16.64
N ARG A 164 -1.85 24.48 -15.92
CA ARG A 164 -0.47 24.06 -15.67
C ARG A 164 -0.39 23.22 -14.40
N TRP A 165 0.27 22.09 -14.51
CA TRP A 165 0.53 21.17 -13.41
C TRP A 165 1.94 21.37 -12.84
N GLY A 166 2.10 21.07 -11.56
CA GLY A 166 3.36 21.13 -10.87
C GLY A 166 3.49 22.36 -9.96
N ARG A 167 4.65 22.50 -9.35
CA ARG A 167 4.94 23.62 -8.45
C ARG A 167 4.91 24.93 -9.21
N LYS A 168 4.17 25.93 -8.67
CA LYS A 168 4.16 27.29 -9.25
C LYS A 168 5.59 27.79 -9.42
N LYS A 169 5.86 28.34 -10.59
CA LYS A 169 7.16 28.94 -10.86
C LYS A 169 7.34 30.17 -9.95
N LYS A 170 8.47 30.27 -9.27
CA LYS A 170 8.82 31.44 -8.45
C LYS A 170 9.10 32.61 -9.39
N ASN A 171 8.39 33.71 -9.24
CA ASN A 171 8.61 34.89 -10.07
C ASN A 171 9.90 35.61 -9.64
N LEU A 172 10.57 36.26 -10.56
CA LEU A 172 11.63 37.20 -10.27
C LEU A 172 11.03 38.46 -9.64
N PRO A 173 11.71 39.10 -8.66
CA PRO A 173 11.23 40.33 -8.07
C PRO A 173 11.11 41.46 -9.11
N PRO A 174 10.25 42.48 -8.91
CA PRO A 174 10.03 43.56 -9.88
C PRO A 174 11.31 44.35 -10.21
N ASP A 175 12.18 44.51 -9.24
CA ASP A 175 13.48 45.21 -9.33
C ASP A 175 14.63 44.32 -9.85
N PHE A 176 14.31 43.11 -10.29
CA PHE A 176 15.30 42.16 -10.80
C PHE A 176 16.18 42.72 -11.93
N PRO A 177 15.70 43.56 -12.91
CA PRO A 177 16.58 44.12 -13.92
C PRO A 177 17.72 44.98 -13.36
N ALA A 178 17.44 45.79 -12.33
CA ALA A 178 18.43 46.60 -11.66
C ALA A 178 19.43 45.73 -10.85
N LEU A 179 18.92 44.76 -10.10
CA LEU A 179 19.73 43.78 -9.37
C LEU A 179 20.65 42.97 -10.30
N TYR A 180 20.16 42.60 -11.46
CA TYR A 180 20.94 41.86 -12.44
C TYR A 180 22.07 42.71 -13.03
N THR A 181 21.81 43.99 -13.28
CA THR A 181 22.82 44.96 -13.77
C THR A 181 23.88 45.17 -12.69
N ALA A 182 23.50 45.44 -11.44
CA ALA A 182 24.41 45.60 -10.33
C ALA A 182 25.30 44.37 -10.13
N TRP A 183 24.74 43.17 -10.24
CA TRP A 183 25.53 41.95 -10.21
C TRP A 183 26.50 41.83 -11.38
N LYS A 184 26.11 42.19 -12.56
CA LYS A 184 26.98 42.16 -13.75
C LYS A 184 28.11 43.17 -13.66
N ASN A 185 27.86 44.31 -13.05
CA ASN A 185 28.87 45.35 -12.79
C ASN A 185 29.79 45.02 -11.58
N GLY A 186 29.51 43.94 -10.84
CA GLY A 186 30.29 43.57 -9.68
C GLY A 186 29.94 44.33 -8.39
N GLU A 187 28.86 45.12 -8.38
CA GLU A 187 28.40 45.91 -7.25
C GLU A 187 27.79 45.04 -6.14
N ILE A 188 27.18 43.91 -6.53
CA ILE A 188 26.66 42.91 -5.61
C ILE A 188 27.18 41.52 -5.98
N SER A 189 27.35 40.67 -4.96
CA SER A 189 27.76 39.29 -5.13
C SER A 189 26.59 38.39 -5.60
N GLU A 190 26.90 37.24 -6.20
CA GLU A 190 25.89 36.24 -6.58
C GLU A 190 25.06 35.80 -5.36
N GLY A 191 25.71 35.67 -4.17
CA GLY A 191 25.03 35.29 -2.93
C GLY A 191 23.95 36.28 -2.54
N GLN A 192 24.27 37.59 -2.56
CA GLN A 192 23.32 38.65 -2.28
C GLN A 192 22.16 38.68 -3.29
N LEU A 193 22.45 38.49 -4.57
CA LEU A 193 21.40 38.37 -5.59
C LEU A 193 20.45 37.19 -5.35
N LEU A 194 21.00 36.03 -4.95
CA LEU A 194 20.20 34.84 -4.64
C LEU A 194 19.34 35.04 -3.39
N GLU A 195 19.88 35.74 -2.39
CA GLU A 195 19.17 36.04 -1.12
C GLU A 195 17.99 36.98 -1.37
N VAL A 196 18.19 38.07 -2.08
CA VAL A 196 17.13 39.03 -2.45
C VAL A 196 16.06 38.36 -3.31
N CYS A 197 16.44 37.54 -4.30
CA CYS A 197 15.49 36.78 -5.11
C CYS A 197 14.82 35.63 -4.31
N GLY A 198 15.37 35.24 -3.17
CA GLY A 198 14.94 34.11 -2.37
C GLY A 198 14.94 32.80 -3.15
N MET A 199 15.88 32.60 -4.07
CA MET A 199 15.97 31.46 -4.99
C MET A 199 17.27 30.71 -4.84
N LYS A 200 17.26 29.42 -5.17
CA LYS A 200 18.50 28.65 -5.33
C LYS A 200 19.17 29.01 -6.67
N ARG A 201 20.50 28.89 -6.72
CA ARG A 201 21.32 29.17 -7.93
C ARG A 201 20.75 28.51 -9.19
N SER A 202 20.46 27.22 -9.14
CA SER A 202 19.91 26.47 -10.28
C SER A 202 18.58 27.05 -10.78
N THR A 203 17.73 27.52 -9.86
CA THR A 203 16.44 28.13 -10.21
C THR A 203 16.62 29.50 -10.88
N LEU A 204 17.51 30.32 -10.37
CA LEU A 204 17.81 31.63 -10.94
C LEU A 204 18.35 31.50 -12.38
N TYR A 205 19.36 30.64 -12.58
CA TYR A 205 19.95 30.44 -13.91
C TYR A 205 18.94 29.89 -14.92
N LYS A 206 18.06 28.97 -14.50
CA LYS A 206 16.97 28.49 -15.36
C LYS A 206 16.02 29.62 -15.78
N ARG A 207 15.69 30.54 -14.86
CA ARG A 207 14.87 31.73 -15.16
C ARG A 207 15.56 32.69 -16.12
N LEU A 208 16.87 32.91 -15.97
CA LEU A 208 17.65 33.74 -16.89
C LEU A 208 17.68 33.14 -18.29
N GLN A 209 17.83 31.83 -18.42
CA GLN A 209 17.76 31.16 -19.73
C GLN A 209 16.38 31.31 -20.38
N GLU A 210 15.29 31.08 -19.62
CA GLU A 210 13.92 31.25 -20.13
C GLU A 210 13.67 32.69 -20.62
N LYS A 211 14.17 33.71 -19.88
CA LYS A 211 14.01 35.12 -20.25
C LYS A 211 14.81 35.51 -21.53
N ARG A 212 16.03 34.94 -21.69
CA ARG A 212 16.86 35.13 -22.90
C ARG A 212 16.26 34.44 -24.11
N ALA A 213 15.60 33.31 -23.97
CA ALA A 213 14.91 32.64 -25.08
C ALA A 213 13.71 33.47 -25.59
N CYS A 214 12.93 34.05 -24.65
CA CYS A 214 11.77 34.91 -24.99
C CYS A 214 12.13 36.27 -25.60
N GLN A 215 13.40 36.73 -25.52
CA GLN A 215 13.86 37.98 -26.12
C GLN A 215 14.47 37.77 -27.51
N ARG A 216 14.56 36.53 -27.98
CA ARG A 216 15.11 36.19 -29.33
C ARG A 216 14.02 35.81 -30.33
N GLU A 217 12.76 35.78 -29.92
CA GLU A 217 11.55 35.72 -30.75
C GLU A 217 10.98 37.13 -30.92
#